data_d0b43fd5c54ab090cd8ef248686acd60
#
_entry.id   d0b43fd5c54ab090cd8ef248686acd60
#
_cell.length_a   1.000
_cell.length_b   1.000
_cell.length_c   1.000
_cell.angle_alpha   90.00
_cell.angle_beta   90.00
_cell.angle_gamma   90.00
#
_symmetry.space_group_name_H-M   'P 1'
#
loop_
_entity.id
_entity.type
_entity.pdbx_description
1 polymer ?
#
loop_
_entity_poly.entity_id
_entity_poly.type
_entity_poly.pdbx_seq_one_letter_code
_entity_poly.pdbx_strand_id
1 'polypeptide(L)'
;MGAFSETDFDLPPKRVKEILDAGEAELVDVREQYEWDAGRIPGAKHIELERLAGRADELPKDRPVIFQCRMGRRSALATDAFRAVGFDAYNMRGGIEAWAEEDLPLEPEDGTVADH
;
A
#
# COMPACT_ATOMS: atom_id res chain seq x y z
N MET A 1 -3.80 -23.40 1.03
CA MET A 1 -3.44 -22.15 0.37
C MET A 1 -4.51 -21.10 0.62
N GLY A 2 -4.11 -19.92 0.97
CA GLY A 2 -5.05 -18.85 1.10
C GLY A 2 -5.55 -18.37 -0.25
N ALA A 3 -6.55 -17.51 -0.26
CA ALA A 3 -7.02 -16.87 -1.47
C ALA A 3 -5.94 -16.03 -2.14
N PHE A 4 -4.91 -15.67 -1.38
CA PHE A 4 -3.81 -14.86 -1.84
C PHE A 4 -2.72 -15.75 -2.45
N SER A 5 -2.66 -15.78 -3.77
CA SER A 5 -1.72 -16.65 -4.49
C SER A 5 -1.01 -15.90 -5.61
N GLU A 6 -0.60 -14.67 -5.31
CA GLU A 6 0.07 -13.83 -6.29
C GLU A 6 1.52 -14.25 -6.48
N THR A 7 1.95 -14.32 -7.73
CA THR A 7 3.34 -14.59 -8.09
C THR A 7 4.06 -13.32 -8.52
N ASP A 8 3.32 -12.26 -8.79
CA ASP A 8 3.85 -10.95 -9.13
C ASP A 8 3.80 -10.09 -7.88
N PHE A 9 4.92 -9.42 -7.55
CA PHE A 9 5.00 -8.57 -6.36
C PHE A 9 4.50 -7.15 -6.62
N ASP A 10 4.03 -6.87 -7.82
CA ASP A 10 3.56 -5.56 -8.26
C ASP A 10 2.12 -5.72 -8.73
N LEU A 11 1.18 -5.31 -7.90
CA LEU A 11 -0.25 -5.59 -8.11
C LEU A 11 -1.01 -4.35 -8.59
N PRO A 12 -1.89 -4.49 -9.59
CA PRO A 12 -2.69 -3.33 -10.05
C PRO A 12 -3.74 -2.93 -9.01
N PRO A 13 -4.19 -1.66 -9.03
CA PRO A 13 -5.14 -1.17 -8.02
C PRO A 13 -6.41 -2.01 -7.87
N LYS A 14 -7.01 -2.45 -8.95
CA LYS A 14 -8.24 -3.25 -8.87
C LYS A 14 -8.03 -4.58 -8.15
N ARG A 15 -6.87 -5.21 -8.36
CA ARG A 15 -6.53 -6.44 -7.64
C ARG A 15 -6.33 -6.16 -6.16
N VAL A 16 -5.64 -5.06 -5.84
CA VAL A 16 -5.47 -4.64 -4.45
C VAL A 16 -6.84 -4.41 -3.78
N LYS A 17 -7.75 -3.73 -4.49
CA LYS A 17 -9.11 -3.50 -3.97
C LYS A 17 -9.82 -4.81 -3.63
N GLU A 18 -9.73 -5.80 -4.51
CA GLU A 18 -10.32 -7.13 -4.26
C GLU A 18 -9.73 -7.79 -3.01
N ILE A 19 -8.41 -7.71 -2.87
CA ILE A 19 -7.69 -8.31 -1.74
C ILE A 19 -8.09 -7.63 -0.44
N LEU A 20 -8.17 -6.30 -0.44
CA LEU A 20 -8.55 -5.52 0.74
C LEU A 20 -10.01 -5.79 1.13
N ASP A 21 -10.90 -5.85 0.15
CA ASP A 21 -12.32 -6.12 0.40
C ASP A 21 -12.52 -7.52 1.01
N ALA A 22 -11.66 -8.46 0.65
CA ALA A 22 -11.69 -9.82 1.20
C ALA A 22 -10.99 -9.91 2.57
N GLY A 23 -10.36 -8.82 3.04
CA GLY A 23 -9.66 -8.81 4.32
C GLY A 23 -8.39 -9.64 4.34
N GLU A 24 -7.76 -9.83 3.18
CA GLU A 24 -6.64 -10.77 3.04
C GLU A 24 -5.27 -10.15 3.21
N ALA A 25 -5.17 -8.84 3.31
CA ALA A 25 -3.88 -8.16 3.42
C ALA A 25 -4.00 -6.85 4.20
N GLU A 26 -2.84 -6.39 4.72
CA GLU A 26 -2.70 -5.03 5.26
C GLU A 26 -2.26 -4.11 4.14
N LEU A 27 -2.80 -2.90 4.08
CA LEU A 27 -2.32 -1.88 3.17
C LEU A 27 -1.58 -0.81 3.94
N VAL A 28 -0.37 -0.49 3.53
CA VAL A 28 0.49 0.50 4.20
C VAL A 28 0.83 1.62 3.23
N ASP A 29 0.45 2.83 3.59
CA ASP A 29 0.75 4.05 2.84
C ASP A 29 2.07 4.60 3.36
N VAL A 30 3.08 4.67 2.49
CA VAL A 30 4.43 5.12 2.90
C VAL A 30 4.71 6.58 2.52
N ARG A 31 3.67 7.32 2.13
CA ARG A 31 3.79 8.74 1.75
C ARG A 31 4.00 9.61 2.98
N GLU A 32 4.29 10.89 2.71
CA GLU A 32 4.45 11.87 3.78
C GLU A 32 3.10 12.30 4.34
N GLN A 33 3.13 12.90 5.53
CA GLN A 33 1.92 13.27 6.26
C GLN A 33 1.00 14.19 5.44
N TYR A 34 1.55 15.18 4.75
CA TYR A 34 0.71 16.11 3.99
C TYR A 34 0.00 15.41 2.83
N GLU A 35 0.62 14.37 2.26
CA GLU A 35 -0.02 13.59 1.19
C GLU A 35 -1.18 12.78 1.75
N TRP A 36 -0.98 12.17 2.90
CA TRP A 36 -2.00 11.40 3.62
C TRP A 36 -3.20 12.29 3.98
N ASP A 37 -2.91 13.49 4.48
CA ASP A 37 -3.95 14.43 4.91
C ASP A 37 -4.84 14.88 3.75
N ALA A 38 -4.27 15.01 2.54
CA ALA A 38 -5.01 15.44 1.36
C ALA A 38 -6.00 14.39 0.85
N GLY A 39 -5.66 13.12 1.01
CA GLY A 39 -6.53 12.02 0.59
C GLY A 39 -5.79 10.70 0.70
N ARG A 40 -6.51 9.65 1.07
CA ARG A 40 -5.92 8.33 1.32
C ARG A 40 -6.91 7.23 0.96
N ILE A 41 -6.39 6.02 0.87
CA ILE A 41 -7.22 4.85 0.62
C ILE A 41 -7.86 4.43 1.95
N PRO A 42 -9.19 4.21 2.00
CA PRO A 42 -9.85 3.78 3.23
C PRO A 42 -9.23 2.49 3.79
N GLY A 43 -9.00 2.46 5.09
CA GLY A 43 -8.46 1.28 5.76
C GLY A 43 -6.95 1.14 5.73
N ALA A 44 -6.25 2.04 5.03
CA ALA A 44 -4.78 1.99 4.98
C ALA A 44 -4.18 2.43 6.31
N LYS A 45 -3.06 1.82 6.65
CA LYS A 45 -2.23 2.26 7.77
C LYS A 45 -1.16 3.20 7.24
N HIS A 46 -0.91 4.31 7.93
CA HIS A 46 0.08 5.28 7.49
C HIS A 46 1.38 5.12 8.27
N ILE A 47 2.46 4.81 7.56
CA ILE A 47 3.81 4.78 8.12
C ILE A 47 4.74 5.36 7.05
N GLU A 48 5.25 6.55 7.26
CA GLU A 48 6.15 7.19 6.31
C GLU A 48 7.38 6.33 6.02
N LEU A 49 7.83 6.33 4.79
CA LEU A 49 8.92 5.46 4.33
C LEU A 49 10.15 5.51 5.26
N GLU A 50 10.54 6.70 5.68
CA GLU A 50 11.74 6.88 6.51
C GLU A 50 11.59 6.32 7.93
N ARG A 51 10.34 6.02 8.35
CA ARG A 51 10.06 5.48 9.68
C ARG A 51 9.80 3.98 9.65
N LEU A 52 9.69 3.42 8.45
CA LEU A 52 9.20 2.07 8.25
C LEU A 52 10.08 1.01 8.91
N ALA A 53 11.40 1.15 8.77
CA ALA A 53 12.34 0.18 9.34
C ALA A 53 12.22 0.12 10.87
N GLY A 54 12.04 1.27 11.51
CA GLY A 54 11.89 1.35 12.97
C GLY A 54 10.55 0.88 13.50
N ARG A 55 9.58 0.69 12.60
CA ARG A 55 8.22 0.28 12.97
C ARG A 55 7.81 -1.03 12.31
N ALA A 56 8.78 -1.78 11.82
CA ALA A 56 8.52 -3.05 11.12
C ALA A 56 7.78 -4.06 11.98
N ASP A 57 7.98 -4.02 13.30
CA ASP A 57 7.31 -4.92 14.24
C ASP A 57 5.81 -4.65 14.37
N GLU A 58 5.32 -3.54 13.83
CA GLU A 58 3.89 -3.26 13.79
C GLU A 58 3.20 -3.96 12.62
N LEU A 59 3.97 -4.59 11.72
CA LEU A 59 3.44 -5.23 10.54
C LEU A 59 3.52 -6.74 10.66
N PRO A 60 2.51 -7.47 10.14
CA PRO A 60 2.50 -8.93 10.26
C PRO A 60 3.47 -9.58 9.29
N LYS A 61 4.08 -10.70 9.72
CA LYS A 61 4.87 -11.56 8.84
C LYS A 61 4.06 -12.78 8.35
N ASP A 62 2.91 -13.00 8.96
CA ASP A 62 2.08 -14.17 8.69
C ASP A 62 0.92 -13.89 7.74
N ARG A 63 0.87 -12.69 7.17
CA ARG A 63 -0.13 -12.34 6.16
C ARG A 63 0.45 -11.29 5.23
N PRO A 64 -0.12 -11.15 4.02
CA PRO A 64 0.41 -10.20 3.04
C PRO A 64 0.34 -8.75 3.51
N VAL A 65 1.38 -7.98 3.16
CA VAL A 65 1.45 -6.54 3.38
C VAL A 65 1.65 -5.88 2.02
N ILE A 66 0.76 -4.96 1.67
CA ILE A 66 0.83 -4.23 0.41
C ILE A 66 1.25 -2.81 0.72
N PHE A 67 2.37 -2.37 0.13
CA PHE A 67 2.84 -1.00 0.27
C PHE A 67 2.37 -0.16 -0.91
N GLN A 68 2.02 1.09 -0.64
CA GLN A 68 1.67 2.02 -1.71
C GLN A 68 2.20 3.41 -1.41
N CYS A 69 2.44 4.18 -2.46
CA CYS A 69 2.80 5.58 -2.37
C CYS A 69 2.05 6.32 -3.48
N ARG A 70 2.52 7.50 -3.91
CA ARG A 70 1.81 8.24 -4.96
C ARG A 70 1.85 7.51 -6.31
N MET A 71 3.04 7.11 -6.74
CA MET A 71 3.24 6.53 -8.08
C MET A 71 3.84 5.13 -8.08
N GLY A 72 4.12 4.58 -6.90
CA GLY A 72 4.64 3.21 -6.78
C GLY A 72 6.16 3.09 -6.60
N ARG A 73 6.91 4.19 -6.60
CA ARG A 73 8.38 4.12 -6.51
C ARG A 73 8.89 3.94 -5.09
N ARG A 74 8.44 4.77 -4.16
CA ARG A 74 8.82 4.65 -2.74
C ARG A 74 8.34 3.31 -2.18
N SER A 75 7.13 2.92 -2.55
CA SER A 75 6.55 1.66 -2.08
C SER A 75 7.24 0.44 -2.68
N ALA A 76 7.77 0.54 -3.90
CA ALA A 76 8.56 -0.55 -4.48
C ALA A 76 9.85 -0.79 -3.67
N LEU A 77 10.50 0.29 -3.21
CA LEU A 77 11.68 0.17 -2.35
C LEU A 77 11.31 -0.52 -1.03
N ALA A 78 10.20 -0.13 -0.43
CA ALA A 78 9.72 -0.75 0.80
C ALA A 78 9.43 -2.24 0.58
N THR A 79 8.78 -2.58 -0.52
CA THR A 79 8.47 -3.96 -0.86
C THR A 79 9.72 -4.82 -0.94
N ASP A 80 10.72 -4.35 -1.68
CA ASP A 80 11.98 -5.08 -1.84
C ASP A 80 12.67 -5.28 -0.49
N ALA A 81 12.76 -4.23 0.31
CA ALA A 81 13.42 -4.29 1.62
C ALA A 81 12.71 -5.25 2.56
N PHE A 82 11.40 -5.24 2.59
CA PHE A 82 10.64 -6.09 3.50
C PHE A 82 10.63 -7.55 3.05
N ARG A 83 10.59 -7.80 1.75
CA ARG A 83 10.75 -9.17 1.25
C ARG A 83 12.11 -9.74 1.64
N ALA A 84 13.16 -8.92 1.59
CA ALA A 84 14.51 -9.36 1.94
C ALA A 84 14.62 -9.81 3.40
N VAL A 85 13.74 -9.33 4.29
CA VAL A 85 13.76 -9.72 5.71
C VAL A 85 12.56 -10.58 6.10
N GLY A 86 11.92 -11.23 5.13
CA GLY A 86 10.96 -12.30 5.40
C GLY A 86 9.49 -11.93 5.42
N PHE A 87 9.14 -10.70 5.05
CA PHE A 87 7.73 -10.33 4.94
C PHE A 87 7.15 -10.77 3.59
N ASP A 88 5.86 -11.08 3.58
CA ASP A 88 5.13 -11.36 2.35
C ASP A 88 4.63 -10.03 1.79
N ALA A 89 5.55 -9.27 1.19
CA ALA A 89 5.35 -7.88 0.81
C ALA A 89 5.09 -7.71 -0.68
N TYR A 90 4.21 -6.76 -1.00
CA TYR A 90 3.79 -6.46 -2.38
C TYR A 90 3.72 -4.95 -2.57
N ASN A 91 3.82 -4.51 -3.81
CA ASN A 91 3.69 -3.11 -4.18
C ASN A 91 2.39 -2.89 -4.96
N MET A 92 1.68 -1.81 -4.71
CA MET A 92 0.56 -1.43 -5.56
C MET A 92 1.09 -0.63 -6.75
N ARG A 93 0.98 -1.21 -7.94
CA ARG A 93 1.47 -0.61 -9.18
C ARG A 93 0.80 0.72 -9.44
N GLY A 94 1.60 1.75 -9.73
CA GLY A 94 1.09 3.07 -10.04
C GLY A 94 0.59 3.87 -8.84
N GLY A 95 0.58 3.27 -7.65
CA GLY A 95 0.23 3.93 -6.40
C GLY A 95 -1.18 4.50 -6.35
N ILE A 96 -1.40 5.41 -5.41
CA ILE A 96 -2.71 6.02 -5.21
C ILE A 96 -3.16 6.86 -6.43
N GLU A 97 -2.20 7.33 -7.23
CA GLU A 97 -2.54 8.04 -8.47
C GLU A 97 -3.31 7.12 -9.43
N ALA A 98 -2.80 5.91 -9.66
CA ALA A 98 -3.49 4.93 -10.49
C ALA A 98 -4.81 4.48 -9.87
N TRP A 99 -4.84 4.33 -8.54
CA TRP A 99 -6.05 3.99 -7.79
C TRP A 99 -7.15 5.02 -8.06
N ALA A 100 -6.83 6.31 -7.94
CA ALA A 100 -7.78 7.39 -8.16
C ALA A 100 -8.23 7.49 -9.62
N GLU A 101 -7.33 7.22 -10.56
CA GLU A 101 -7.66 7.23 -12.00
C GLU A 101 -8.68 6.15 -12.36
N GLU A 102 -8.77 5.10 -11.57
CA GLU A 102 -9.76 4.04 -11.76
C GLU A 102 -11.02 4.28 -10.94
N ASP A 103 -11.19 5.48 -10.40
CA ASP A 103 -12.35 5.89 -9.61
C ASP A 103 -12.57 5.02 -8.37
N LEU A 104 -11.51 4.45 -7.83
CA LEU A 104 -11.59 3.69 -6.59
C LEU A 104 -11.68 4.65 -5.39
N PRO A 105 -12.28 4.23 -4.27
CA PRO A 105 -12.63 5.18 -3.20
C PRO A 105 -11.44 5.80 -2.49
N LEU A 106 -11.60 7.08 -2.15
CA LEU A 106 -10.67 7.84 -1.32
C LEU A 106 -11.37 8.31 -0.06
N GLU A 107 -10.59 8.61 0.96
CA GLU A 107 -11.04 9.12 2.23
C GLU A 107 -10.23 10.38 2.57
N PRO A 108 -10.90 11.51 2.84
CA PRO A 108 -12.35 11.72 2.74
C PRO A 108 -12.84 11.62 1.29
N GLU A 109 -14.16 11.58 1.08
CA GLU A 109 -14.75 11.41 -0.25
C GLU A 109 -14.25 12.45 -1.25
N ASP A 110 -14.04 13.68 -0.81
CA ASP A 110 -13.51 14.77 -1.64
C ASP A 110 -11.99 14.87 -1.58
N GLY A 111 -11.33 13.84 -1.06
CA GLY A 111 -9.89 13.80 -0.97
C GLY A 111 -9.21 13.83 -2.33
N THR A 112 -7.98 14.30 -2.34
CA THR A 112 -7.17 14.44 -3.56
C THR A 112 -5.83 13.73 -3.38
N VAL A 113 -5.17 13.50 -4.52
CA VAL A 113 -3.81 12.95 -4.51
C VAL A 113 -2.85 14.12 -4.61
N ALA A 114 -2.21 14.46 -3.48
CA ALA A 114 -1.28 15.58 -3.41
C ALA A 114 -0.02 15.28 -4.22
N ASP A 115 0.58 16.33 -4.76
CA ASP A 115 1.88 16.21 -5.45
C ASP A 115 2.98 15.86 -4.45
N HIS A 116 3.98 15.16 -4.96
CA HIS A 116 5.16 14.84 -4.17
C HIS A 116 6.41 15.24 -4.91
#